data_1510cbd8d83297cee157398feb6508b5
#
_entry.id   1510cbd8d83297cee157398feb6508b5
#
_cell.length_a   1.000
_cell.length_b   1.000
_cell.length_c   1.000
_cell.angle_alpha   90.00
_cell.angle_beta   90.00
_cell.angle_gamma   90.00
#
_symmetry.space_group_name_H-M   'P 1'
#
loop_
_entity.id
_entity.type
_entity.pdbx_description
1 polymer ?
#
loop_
_entity_poly.entity_id
_entity_poly.type
_entity_poly.pdbx_seq_one_letter_code
_entity_poly.pdbx_strand_id
1 'polypeptide(L)'
;MMSSSVSKLHDTQAAPGPAAAAGEEPSPQDGWRSGGLPALRAELDRIDSTIHDLLMQRAGVVEHVARSGKPAAFRPGREASIIRRLLGRHQGALPPVSLVRIWRELLAGTTTMQGGFSLAVCDSDPGAPLTQLAREHFGALTPLRTYGSAGQALVDVSQGAASVAVLPYPSESDNWWVALLHHEPRLHIIGRLPFWKPRPDGAPTAQALVVASTPADASEEDQSLLGLECDSDVSRARLSSELSGAGLTPQTMALLRQQGSPVANVLVEVEGYLSDDDPRLSKLGSILRRPIVLGSYAVPIAGGGR
;
A
#
# COMPACT_ATOMS: atom_id res chain seq x y z
N MET A 1 -70.58 -21.64 62.39
CA MET A 1 -69.89 -21.55 63.68
C MET A 1 -68.51 -21.00 63.43
N MET A 2 -68.30 -19.81 63.83
CA MET A 2 -67.15 -19.28 64.62
C MET A 2 -65.77 -19.83 64.23
N SER A 3 -64.71 -19.13 64.01
CA SER A 3 -64.31 -17.83 64.57
C SER A 3 -62.86 -17.58 64.20
N SER A 4 -62.51 -16.37 64.20
CA SER A 4 -61.26 -15.73 64.62
C SER A 4 -60.14 -15.57 63.62
N SER A 5 -60.07 -14.34 63.21
CA SER A 5 -58.92 -13.61 62.66
C SER A 5 -57.73 -13.54 63.64
N VAL A 6 -56.56 -13.72 63.14
CA VAL A 6 -55.32 -13.15 63.77
C VAL A 6 -54.52 -12.44 62.70
N SER A 7 -54.45 -11.13 62.85
CA SER A 7 -53.64 -10.19 62.09
C SER A 7 -52.17 -10.43 62.34
N LYS A 8 -51.31 -10.58 61.30
CA LYS A 8 -49.88 -10.47 61.42
C LYS A 8 -49.43 -9.23 60.64
N LEU A 9 -48.92 -8.28 61.40
CA LEU A 9 -48.17 -7.14 60.91
C LEU A 9 -46.98 -7.63 60.06
N HIS A 10 -46.92 -7.15 58.85
CA HIS A 10 -45.71 -7.29 58.00
C HIS A 10 -44.85 -6.06 58.22
N ASP A 11 -43.68 -6.29 58.84
CA ASP A 11 -42.55 -5.36 58.85
C ASP A 11 -42.08 -5.17 57.41
N THR A 12 -42.20 -3.96 56.91
CA THR A 12 -41.67 -3.56 55.61
C THR A 12 -40.20 -3.17 55.81
N GLN A 13 -39.31 -4.12 55.56
CA GLN A 13 -37.87 -3.87 55.52
C GLN A 13 -37.54 -3.13 54.22
N ALA A 14 -37.10 -1.87 54.33
CA ALA A 14 -36.68 -1.05 53.21
C ALA A 14 -35.46 -1.67 52.53
N ALA A 15 -35.53 -1.84 51.21
CA ALA A 15 -34.40 -2.25 50.37
C ALA A 15 -33.32 -1.18 50.37
N PRO A 16 -32.00 -1.54 50.42
CA PRO A 16 -30.93 -0.59 50.30
C PRO A 16 -30.91 0.02 48.88
N GLY A 17 -30.88 1.34 48.81
CA GLY A 17 -30.74 2.09 47.57
C GLY A 17 -29.48 1.70 46.81
N PRO A 18 -29.41 2.00 45.48
CA PRO A 18 -28.26 1.64 44.66
C PRO A 18 -27.02 2.36 45.21
N ALA A 19 -25.97 1.56 45.47
CA ALA A 19 -24.65 2.06 45.84
C ALA A 19 -24.19 3.03 44.76
N ALA A 20 -23.83 4.23 45.14
CA ALA A 20 -23.16 5.21 44.28
C ALA A 20 -21.95 4.53 43.64
N ALA A 21 -21.93 4.50 42.31
CA ALA A 21 -20.77 4.05 41.55
C ALA A 21 -19.55 4.87 42.04
N ALA A 22 -18.60 4.18 42.59
CA ALA A 22 -17.31 4.77 42.92
C ALA A 22 -16.73 5.32 41.61
N GLY A 23 -16.62 6.66 41.50
CA GLY A 23 -15.95 7.29 40.39
C GLY A 23 -14.51 6.76 40.36
N GLU A 24 -14.11 6.16 39.28
CA GLU A 24 -12.70 5.84 39.02
C GLU A 24 -11.92 7.15 39.17
N GLU A 25 -11.01 7.20 40.13
CA GLU A 25 -10.08 8.30 40.22
C GLU A 25 -9.28 8.39 38.91
N PRO A 26 -9.24 9.58 38.25
CA PRO A 26 -8.51 9.73 37.01
C PRO A 26 -7.05 9.33 37.23
N SER A 27 -6.52 8.46 36.36
CA SER A 27 -5.12 8.09 36.42
C SER A 27 -4.26 9.37 36.31
N PRO A 28 -3.03 9.38 36.88
CA PRO A 28 -2.14 10.55 36.81
C PRO A 28 -1.90 11.04 35.36
N GLN A 29 -2.20 10.23 34.35
CA GLN A 29 -2.09 10.54 32.94
C GLN A 29 -3.32 11.30 32.37
N ASP A 30 -4.43 11.39 33.10
CA ASP A 30 -5.69 11.99 32.64
C ASP A 30 -5.98 13.36 33.30
N GLY A 31 -5.04 13.94 34.02
CA GLY A 31 -5.19 15.24 34.71
C GLY A 31 -5.57 16.41 33.78
N TRP A 32 -5.31 16.30 32.48
CA TRP A 32 -5.70 17.26 31.47
C TRP A 32 -7.22 17.34 31.23
N ARG A 33 -7.98 16.28 31.55
CA ARG A 33 -9.44 16.21 31.33
C ARG A 33 -10.21 17.19 32.22
N SER A 34 -9.65 17.57 33.37
CA SER A 34 -10.26 18.51 34.33
C SER A 34 -9.60 19.88 34.37
N GLY A 35 -8.46 20.08 33.68
CA GLY A 35 -7.57 21.25 33.87
C GLY A 35 -7.82 22.46 32.96
N GLY A 36 -8.85 22.48 32.16
CA GLY A 36 -9.16 23.59 31.25
C GLY A 36 -8.16 23.73 30.08
N LEU A 37 -8.30 24.77 29.26
CA LEU A 37 -7.52 24.97 28.02
C LEU A 37 -5.99 25.02 28.21
N PRO A 38 -5.44 25.64 29.28
CA PRO A 38 -3.98 25.61 29.52
C PRO A 38 -3.43 24.21 29.76
N ALA A 39 -4.13 23.36 30.53
CA ALA A 39 -3.72 22.00 30.79
C ALA A 39 -3.78 21.12 29.52
N LEU A 40 -4.78 21.34 28.67
CA LEU A 40 -4.88 20.66 27.37
C LEU A 40 -3.70 21.02 26.45
N ARG A 41 -3.29 22.29 26.40
CA ARG A 41 -2.13 22.72 25.62
C ARG A 41 -0.83 22.13 26.16
N ALA A 42 -0.63 22.16 27.47
CA ALA A 42 0.56 21.54 28.07
C ALA A 42 0.65 20.04 27.80
N GLU A 43 -0.49 19.33 27.77
CA GLU A 43 -0.51 17.91 27.43
C GLU A 43 -0.20 17.67 25.95
N LEU A 44 -0.71 18.51 25.03
CA LEU A 44 -0.33 18.45 23.61
C LEU A 44 1.18 18.66 23.42
N ASP A 45 1.76 19.68 24.06
CA ASP A 45 3.21 19.94 23.99
C ASP A 45 4.04 18.76 24.52
N ARG A 46 3.56 18.10 25.59
CA ARG A 46 4.19 16.89 26.12
C ARG A 46 4.12 15.72 25.12
N ILE A 47 2.97 15.51 24.50
CA ILE A 47 2.77 14.47 23.49
C ILE A 47 3.65 14.73 22.27
N ASP A 48 3.70 15.96 21.76
CA ASP A 48 4.53 16.34 20.62
C ASP A 48 6.02 16.11 20.91
N SER A 49 6.49 16.45 22.09
CA SER A 49 7.85 16.15 22.52
C SER A 49 8.14 14.64 22.53
N THR A 50 7.18 13.84 23.02
CA THR A 50 7.32 12.38 23.04
C THR A 50 7.34 11.79 21.62
N ILE A 51 6.49 12.29 20.72
CA ILE A 51 6.49 11.89 19.29
C ILE A 51 7.83 12.23 18.66
N HIS A 52 8.34 13.45 18.88
CA HIS A 52 9.66 13.86 18.38
C HIS A 52 10.77 12.90 18.86
N ASP A 53 10.83 12.57 20.13
CA ASP A 53 11.86 11.69 20.70
C ASP A 53 11.79 10.27 20.08
N LEU A 54 10.56 9.73 19.92
CA LEU A 54 10.35 8.44 19.26
C LEU A 54 10.75 8.46 17.78
N LEU A 55 10.52 9.56 17.08
CA LEU A 55 10.95 9.74 15.68
C LEU A 55 12.48 9.78 15.59
N MET A 56 13.17 10.49 16.51
CA MET A 56 14.63 10.53 16.55
C MET A 56 15.21 9.15 16.90
N GLN A 57 14.62 8.44 17.85
CA GLN A 57 15.03 7.07 18.16
C GLN A 57 14.88 6.14 16.96
N ARG A 58 13.74 6.21 16.24
CA ARG A 58 13.51 5.43 15.02
C ARG A 58 14.53 5.77 13.94
N ALA A 59 14.83 7.05 13.72
CA ALA A 59 15.83 7.50 12.75
C ALA A 59 17.22 6.94 13.08
N GLY A 60 17.63 6.95 14.35
CA GLY A 60 18.90 6.37 14.81
C GLY A 60 18.99 4.86 14.54
N VAL A 61 17.89 4.11 14.72
CA VAL A 61 17.86 2.68 14.35
C VAL A 61 18.04 2.49 12.83
N VAL A 62 17.37 3.32 12.00
CA VAL A 62 17.50 3.26 10.54
C VAL A 62 18.94 3.57 10.10
N GLU A 63 19.58 4.59 10.71
CA GLU A 63 20.96 4.93 10.43
C GLU A 63 21.90 3.76 10.80
N HIS A 64 21.68 3.08 11.90
CA HIS A 64 22.45 1.90 12.27
C HIS A 64 22.28 0.75 11.26
N VAL A 65 21.06 0.51 10.77
CA VAL A 65 20.80 -0.48 9.71
C VAL A 65 21.54 -0.10 8.43
N ALA A 66 21.52 1.17 8.03
CA ALA A 66 22.25 1.65 6.84
C ALA A 66 23.76 1.37 6.94
N ARG A 67 24.36 1.60 8.10
CA ARG A 67 25.79 1.33 8.35
C ARG A 67 26.15 -0.16 8.39
N SER A 68 25.19 -1.07 8.56
CA SER A 68 25.44 -2.52 8.61
C SER A 68 25.80 -3.13 7.24
N GLY A 69 25.98 -2.31 6.20
CA GLY A 69 26.41 -2.73 4.86
C GLY A 69 25.40 -3.49 4.03
N LYS A 70 24.16 -3.67 4.54
CA LYS A 70 23.08 -4.15 3.69
C LYS A 70 22.62 -3.02 2.78
N PRO A 71 22.50 -3.25 1.46
CA PRO A 71 21.97 -2.22 0.59
C PRO A 71 20.62 -1.79 1.15
N ALA A 72 20.51 -0.51 1.43
CA ALA A 72 19.26 0.12 1.86
C ALA A 72 18.35 0.20 0.65
N ALA A 73 17.90 -0.93 0.19
CA ALA A 73 16.96 -0.98 -0.90
C ALA A 73 15.61 -0.46 -0.41
N PHE A 74 14.96 0.37 -1.21
CA PHE A 74 13.55 0.64 -1.08
C PHE A 74 12.79 -0.69 -1.02
N ARG A 75 12.01 -0.90 0.04
CA ARG A 75 11.32 -2.17 0.33
C ARG A 75 9.81 -1.97 0.39
N PRO A 76 9.15 -1.89 -0.76
CA PRO A 76 7.72 -1.54 -0.85
C PRO A 76 6.81 -2.53 -0.11
N GLY A 77 7.11 -3.82 -0.12
CA GLY A 77 6.35 -4.84 0.61
C GLY A 77 6.43 -4.62 2.13
N ARG A 78 7.63 -4.36 2.66
CA ARG A 78 7.79 -4.06 4.09
C ARG A 78 7.08 -2.75 4.49
N GLU A 79 7.13 -1.72 3.66
CA GLU A 79 6.42 -0.46 3.91
C GLU A 79 4.91 -0.69 3.97
N ALA A 80 4.36 -1.49 3.04
CA ALA A 80 2.97 -1.88 3.03
C ALA A 80 2.57 -2.64 4.31
N SER A 81 3.38 -3.63 4.73
CA SER A 81 3.15 -4.39 5.97
C SER A 81 3.18 -3.50 7.22
N ILE A 82 4.08 -2.50 7.26
CA ILE A 82 4.10 -1.52 8.37
C ILE A 82 2.78 -0.75 8.44
N ILE A 83 2.33 -0.21 7.31
CA ILE A 83 1.11 0.60 7.25
C ILE A 83 -0.11 -0.25 7.60
N ARG A 84 -0.25 -1.46 7.04
CA ARG A 84 -1.35 -2.40 7.38
C ARG A 84 -1.38 -2.73 8.87
N ARG A 85 -0.24 -3.05 9.47
CA ARG A 85 -0.14 -3.34 10.91
C ARG A 85 -0.58 -2.15 11.77
N LEU A 86 -0.22 -0.93 11.39
CA LEU A 86 -0.63 0.28 12.11
C LEU A 86 -2.13 0.54 11.97
N LEU A 87 -2.67 0.35 10.78
CA LEU A 87 -4.12 0.46 10.55
C LEU A 87 -4.90 -0.60 11.30
N GLY A 88 -4.39 -1.84 11.40
CA GLY A 88 -5.01 -2.90 12.19
C GLY A 88 -5.07 -2.62 13.70
N ARG A 89 -4.20 -1.72 14.20
CA ARG A 89 -4.20 -1.25 15.59
C ARG A 89 -4.88 0.11 15.77
N HIS A 90 -5.27 0.73 14.66
CA HIS A 90 -5.78 2.09 14.67
C HIS A 90 -7.15 2.17 15.35
N GLN A 91 -7.24 3.04 16.36
CA GLN A 91 -8.46 3.34 17.12
C GLN A 91 -8.50 4.85 17.42
N GLY A 92 -9.69 5.39 17.58
CA GLY A 92 -9.86 6.78 17.98
C GLY A 92 -10.23 7.72 16.83
N ALA A 93 -10.13 9.01 17.07
CA ALA A 93 -10.69 10.06 16.23
C ALA A 93 -9.82 10.47 15.03
N LEU A 94 -8.53 10.11 15.02
CA LEU A 94 -7.65 10.48 13.90
C LEU A 94 -8.08 9.71 12.63
N PRO A 95 -8.36 10.38 11.49
CA PRO A 95 -8.74 9.68 10.27
C PRO A 95 -7.63 8.69 9.82
N PRO A 96 -7.97 7.44 9.44
CA PRO A 96 -6.97 6.46 8.99
C PRO A 96 -6.08 6.95 7.85
N VAL A 97 -6.63 7.75 6.91
CA VAL A 97 -5.85 8.35 5.83
C VAL A 97 -4.76 9.29 6.34
N SER A 98 -4.99 10.01 7.44
CA SER A 98 -3.99 10.88 8.05
C SER A 98 -2.83 10.06 8.62
N LEU A 99 -3.12 8.92 9.26
CA LEU A 99 -2.10 7.98 9.72
C LEU A 99 -1.24 7.49 8.54
N VAL A 100 -1.86 7.06 7.44
CA VAL A 100 -1.14 6.60 6.25
C VAL A 100 -0.22 7.70 5.71
N ARG A 101 -0.70 8.95 5.60
CA ARG A 101 0.10 10.08 5.09
C ARG A 101 1.31 10.40 5.98
N ILE A 102 1.12 10.42 7.31
CA ILE A 102 2.21 10.61 8.27
C ILE A 102 3.29 9.55 8.07
N TRP A 103 2.89 8.27 7.97
CA TRP A 103 3.86 7.18 7.79
C TRP A 103 4.51 7.19 6.42
N ARG A 104 3.82 7.59 5.35
CA ARG A 104 4.44 7.76 4.03
C ARG A 104 5.56 8.79 4.06
N GLU A 105 5.32 9.95 4.68
CA GLU A 105 6.35 10.99 4.81
C GLU A 105 7.53 10.54 5.67
N LEU A 106 7.26 9.86 6.79
CA LEU A 106 8.29 9.30 7.66
C LEU A 106 9.14 8.22 6.95
N LEU A 107 8.52 7.34 6.17
CA LEU A 107 9.21 6.29 5.41
C LEU A 107 10.07 6.92 4.29
N ALA A 108 9.54 7.90 3.57
CA ALA A 108 10.27 8.64 2.54
C ALA A 108 11.52 9.32 3.10
N GLY A 109 11.38 10.05 4.22
CA GLY A 109 12.51 10.71 4.89
C GLY A 109 13.59 9.70 5.31
N THR A 110 13.19 8.56 5.88
CA THR A 110 14.15 7.52 6.30
C THR A 110 14.76 6.74 5.13
N THR A 111 14.09 6.62 3.99
CA THR A 111 14.66 6.06 2.75
C THR A 111 15.75 6.98 2.21
N THR A 112 15.52 8.29 2.20
CA THR A 112 16.52 9.29 1.78
C THR A 112 17.78 9.26 2.67
N MET A 113 17.64 9.00 3.97
CA MET A 113 18.78 8.85 4.89
C MET A 113 19.69 7.67 4.55
N GLN A 114 19.18 6.66 3.87
CA GLN A 114 19.91 5.43 3.53
C GLN A 114 20.68 5.51 2.20
N GLY A 115 20.46 6.55 1.41
CA GLY A 115 21.08 6.77 0.11
C GLY A 115 20.26 7.70 -0.75
N GLY A 116 20.80 8.18 -1.84
CA GLY A 116 20.06 9.01 -2.80
C GLY A 116 18.86 8.23 -3.36
N PHE A 117 17.65 8.74 -3.16
CA PHE A 117 16.43 8.19 -3.73
C PHE A 117 15.74 9.25 -4.60
N SER A 118 15.41 8.90 -5.84
CA SER A 118 14.84 9.85 -6.80
C SER A 118 13.82 9.16 -7.72
N LEU A 119 12.91 9.95 -8.27
CA LEU A 119 11.77 9.49 -9.06
C LEU A 119 11.87 9.99 -10.50
N ALA A 120 11.59 9.10 -11.47
CA ALA A 120 11.30 9.42 -12.86
C ALA A 120 9.79 9.24 -13.08
N VAL A 121 9.05 10.30 -13.37
CA VAL A 121 7.58 10.25 -13.51
C VAL A 121 7.19 10.51 -14.95
N CYS A 122 6.45 9.59 -15.56
CA CYS A 122 5.87 9.78 -16.88
C CYS A 122 4.56 10.55 -16.75
N ASP A 123 4.62 11.86 -16.86
CA ASP A 123 3.45 12.74 -16.69
C ASP A 123 3.45 13.83 -17.74
N SER A 124 2.61 13.65 -18.74
CA SER A 124 2.39 14.61 -19.85
C SER A 124 1.11 15.41 -19.70
N ASP A 125 0.28 15.10 -18.70
CA ASP A 125 -0.99 15.76 -18.50
C ASP A 125 -0.83 17.14 -17.82
N PRO A 126 -1.63 18.15 -18.23
CA PRO A 126 -1.55 19.48 -17.65
C PRO A 126 -1.77 19.54 -16.15
N GLY A 127 -2.55 18.60 -15.59
CA GLY A 127 -2.81 18.49 -14.14
C GLY A 127 -1.74 17.72 -13.38
N ALA A 128 -0.75 17.16 -14.05
CA ALA A 128 0.31 16.32 -13.48
C ALA A 128 -0.19 15.27 -12.45
N PRO A 129 -1.21 14.45 -12.80
CA PRO A 129 -1.84 13.54 -11.85
C PRO A 129 -0.90 12.46 -11.32
N LEU A 130 0.05 11.96 -12.14
CA LEU A 130 1.03 10.96 -11.69
C LEU A 130 2.09 11.59 -10.79
N THR A 131 2.47 12.84 -11.04
CA THR A 131 3.35 13.62 -10.16
C THR A 131 2.72 13.80 -8.78
N GLN A 132 1.41 14.08 -8.71
CA GLN A 132 0.70 14.19 -7.43
C GLN A 132 0.68 12.83 -6.70
N LEU A 133 0.37 11.74 -7.39
CA LEU A 133 0.41 10.38 -6.82
C LEU A 133 1.81 10.00 -6.32
N ALA A 134 2.86 10.35 -7.09
CA ALA A 134 4.24 10.12 -6.70
C ALA A 134 4.59 10.89 -5.41
N ARG A 135 4.25 12.17 -5.32
CA ARG A 135 4.46 12.99 -4.12
C ARG A 135 3.72 12.44 -2.91
N GLU A 136 2.48 11.99 -3.09
CA GLU A 136 1.67 11.41 -2.01
C GLU A 136 2.30 10.12 -1.47
N HIS A 137 2.90 9.31 -2.33
CA HIS A 137 3.42 8.00 -1.96
C HIS A 137 4.87 8.04 -1.45
N PHE A 138 5.73 8.81 -2.11
CA PHE A 138 7.16 8.85 -1.88
C PHE A 138 7.63 10.08 -1.09
N GLY A 139 6.69 10.88 -0.59
CA GLY A 139 6.98 12.10 0.16
C GLY A 139 7.08 13.35 -0.72
N ALA A 140 6.67 14.47 -0.13
CA ALA A 140 6.51 15.74 -0.85
C ALA A 140 7.83 16.29 -1.41
N LEU A 141 8.95 16.06 -0.73
CA LEU A 141 10.26 16.64 -1.06
C LEU A 141 11.20 15.64 -1.76
N THR A 142 10.79 14.43 -2.03
CA THR A 142 11.61 13.47 -2.76
C THR A 142 11.98 14.00 -4.14
N PRO A 143 13.29 14.01 -4.53
CA PRO A 143 13.72 14.45 -5.85
C PRO A 143 12.97 13.76 -6.96
N LEU A 144 12.44 14.54 -7.92
CA LEU A 144 11.56 14.05 -8.96
C LEU A 144 11.85 14.76 -10.28
N ARG A 145 11.91 13.98 -11.38
CA ARG A 145 11.94 14.48 -12.75
C ARG A 145 10.75 13.96 -13.52
N THR A 146 10.16 14.78 -14.38
CA THR A 146 9.02 14.41 -15.25
C THR A 146 9.49 14.16 -16.66
N TYR A 147 8.84 13.22 -17.35
CA TYR A 147 9.13 12.79 -18.72
C TYR A 147 7.85 12.71 -19.54
N GLY A 148 7.95 13.04 -20.80
CA GLY A 148 6.81 12.95 -21.74
C GLY A 148 6.51 11.53 -22.22
N SER A 149 7.34 10.54 -21.89
CA SER A 149 7.09 9.14 -22.25
C SER A 149 7.61 8.16 -21.20
N ALA A 150 6.93 7.01 -21.10
CA ALA A 150 7.33 5.93 -20.21
C ALA A 150 8.73 5.40 -20.53
N GLY A 151 9.10 5.30 -21.80
CA GLY A 151 10.41 4.82 -22.24
C GLY A 151 11.57 5.67 -21.67
N GLN A 152 11.44 6.99 -21.66
CA GLN A 152 12.45 7.87 -21.06
C GLN A 152 12.61 7.65 -19.55
N ALA A 153 11.51 7.52 -18.83
CA ALA A 153 11.55 7.24 -17.39
C ALA A 153 12.17 5.86 -17.08
N LEU A 154 11.90 4.85 -17.90
CA LEU A 154 12.50 3.51 -17.78
C LEU A 154 14.01 3.53 -18.03
N VAL A 155 14.48 4.32 -19.00
CA VAL A 155 15.93 4.48 -19.27
C VAL A 155 16.65 5.03 -18.05
N ASP A 156 16.10 6.05 -17.38
CA ASP A 156 16.72 6.62 -16.17
C ASP A 156 16.84 5.59 -15.04
N VAL A 157 15.84 4.74 -14.87
CA VAL A 157 15.87 3.65 -13.86
C VAL A 157 16.92 2.60 -14.25
N SER A 158 16.97 2.19 -15.51
CA SER A 158 17.91 1.16 -15.98
C SER A 158 19.37 1.62 -15.88
N GLN A 159 19.63 2.93 -16.01
CA GLN A 159 20.94 3.54 -15.89
C GLN A 159 21.29 3.95 -14.45
N GLY A 160 20.37 3.78 -13.49
CA GLY A 160 20.55 4.18 -12.09
C GLY A 160 20.49 5.72 -11.87
N ALA A 161 20.03 6.49 -12.86
CA ALA A 161 19.81 7.93 -12.73
C ALA A 161 18.56 8.26 -11.90
N ALA A 162 17.59 7.32 -11.84
CA ALA A 162 16.46 7.35 -10.94
C ALA A 162 16.34 6.01 -10.20
N SER A 163 15.83 6.06 -8.97
CA SER A 163 15.61 4.86 -8.17
C SER A 163 14.38 4.08 -8.63
N VAL A 164 13.32 4.78 -9.01
CA VAL A 164 12.06 4.21 -9.50
C VAL A 164 11.46 5.07 -10.60
N ALA A 165 10.69 4.43 -11.49
CA ALA A 165 9.81 5.11 -12.44
C ALA A 165 8.34 5.00 -11.97
N VAL A 166 7.58 6.07 -12.10
CA VAL A 166 6.11 6.09 -11.92
C VAL A 166 5.47 6.28 -13.29
N LEU A 167 4.77 5.25 -13.75
CA LEU A 167 4.25 5.14 -15.11
C LEU A 167 2.74 4.98 -15.08
N PRO A 168 2.00 5.43 -16.11
CA PRO A 168 0.55 5.26 -16.15
C PRO A 168 0.18 3.78 -16.09
N TYR A 169 -0.95 3.46 -15.48
CA TYR A 169 -1.45 2.09 -15.51
C TYR A 169 -1.70 1.65 -16.97
N PRO A 170 -1.25 0.46 -17.39
CA PRO A 170 -1.35 0.00 -18.76
C PRO A 170 -2.76 0.04 -19.31
N SER A 171 -2.90 0.51 -20.54
CA SER A 171 -4.15 0.53 -21.31
C SER A 171 -3.91 -0.02 -22.73
N GLU A 172 -4.97 -0.14 -23.52
CA GLU A 172 -4.83 -0.56 -24.92
C GLU A 172 -4.00 0.43 -25.76
N SER A 173 -4.08 1.73 -25.42
CA SER A 173 -3.32 2.79 -26.09
C SER A 173 -1.93 3.01 -25.48
N ASP A 174 -1.68 2.55 -24.27
CA ASP A 174 -0.44 2.76 -23.52
C ASP A 174 0.14 1.41 -23.08
N ASN A 175 0.97 0.85 -23.94
CA ASN A 175 1.50 -0.51 -23.84
C ASN A 175 2.99 -0.56 -23.48
N TRP A 176 3.50 0.43 -22.78
CA TRP A 176 4.91 0.55 -22.39
C TRP A 176 5.45 -0.71 -21.67
N TRP A 177 4.58 -1.49 -21.03
CA TRP A 177 4.94 -2.72 -20.34
C TRP A 177 5.55 -3.80 -21.24
N VAL A 178 5.26 -3.76 -22.55
CA VAL A 178 5.85 -4.68 -23.54
C VAL A 178 7.37 -4.54 -23.57
N ALA A 179 7.89 -3.32 -23.33
CA ALA A 179 9.32 -3.11 -23.24
C ALA A 179 9.96 -3.90 -22.10
N LEU A 180 9.24 -4.17 -21.00
CA LEU A 180 9.75 -4.93 -19.86
C LEU A 180 9.94 -6.43 -20.18
N LEU A 181 9.25 -6.98 -21.19
CA LEU A 181 9.40 -8.37 -21.58
C LEU A 181 10.80 -8.73 -22.07
N HIS A 182 11.53 -7.73 -22.58
CA HIS A 182 12.85 -7.93 -23.21
C HIS A 182 13.89 -6.93 -22.70
N HIS A 183 13.60 -6.23 -21.57
CA HIS A 183 14.49 -5.19 -21.05
C HIS A 183 15.73 -5.79 -20.36
N GLU A 184 16.93 -5.33 -20.76
CA GLU A 184 18.20 -5.69 -20.13
C GLU A 184 18.93 -4.41 -19.67
N PRO A 185 19.32 -4.28 -18.40
CA PRO A 185 18.98 -5.19 -17.28
C PRO A 185 17.49 -5.24 -16.97
N ARG A 186 17.00 -6.34 -16.40
CA ARG A 186 15.59 -6.49 -16.08
C ARG A 186 15.09 -5.38 -15.14
N LEU A 187 13.90 -4.88 -15.45
CA LEU A 187 13.15 -3.97 -14.61
C LEU A 187 11.90 -4.66 -14.08
N HIS A 188 11.48 -4.31 -12.86
CA HIS A 188 10.39 -4.98 -12.15
C HIS A 188 9.32 -3.99 -11.73
N ILE A 189 8.08 -4.36 -11.90
CA ILE A 189 6.94 -3.63 -11.34
C ILE A 189 6.89 -3.95 -9.84
N ILE A 190 6.96 -2.92 -9.00
CA ILE A 190 7.09 -3.06 -7.55
C ILE A 190 6.03 -2.33 -6.73
N GLY A 191 5.12 -1.63 -7.39
CA GLY A 191 4.08 -0.85 -6.72
C GLY A 191 2.93 -0.49 -7.62
N ARG A 192 1.75 -0.28 -7.02
CA ARG A 192 0.55 0.28 -7.67
C ARG A 192 0.06 1.49 -6.89
N LEU A 193 -0.20 2.57 -7.59
CA LEU A 193 -0.70 3.82 -7.03
C LEU A 193 -2.12 4.14 -7.57
N PRO A 194 -2.95 4.82 -6.79
CA PRO A 194 -2.75 5.20 -5.40
C PRO A 194 -2.77 3.98 -4.46
N PHE A 195 -1.97 4.03 -3.40
CA PHE A 195 -1.89 2.94 -2.41
C PHE A 195 -3.07 2.94 -1.43
N TRP A 196 -3.78 4.07 -1.28
CA TRP A 196 -4.94 4.23 -0.41
C TRP A 196 -6.20 4.51 -1.22
N LYS A 197 -7.29 3.80 -0.88
CA LYS A 197 -8.65 4.00 -1.40
C LYS A 197 -9.66 4.00 -0.23
N PRO A 198 -10.81 4.73 -0.28
CA PRO A 198 -11.23 5.62 -1.37
C PRO A 198 -10.40 6.89 -1.45
N ARG A 199 -10.43 7.54 -2.61
CA ARG A 199 -9.76 8.81 -2.83
C ARG A 199 -10.58 9.95 -2.20
N PRO A 200 -9.94 10.90 -1.49
CA PRO A 200 -10.63 12.11 -1.06
C PRO A 200 -11.06 12.97 -2.26
N ASP A 201 -12.08 13.80 -2.07
CA ASP A 201 -12.56 14.72 -3.11
C ASP A 201 -11.42 15.62 -3.62
N GLY A 202 -11.35 15.78 -4.92
CA GLY A 202 -10.32 16.56 -5.61
C GLY A 202 -8.95 15.87 -5.75
N ALA A 203 -8.76 14.68 -5.18
CA ALA A 203 -7.54 13.92 -5.39
C ALA A 203 -7.49 13.29 -6.78
N PRO A 204 -6.30 13.08 -7.38
CA PRO A 204 -6.16 12.42 -8.67
C PRO A 204 -6.82 11.04 -8.67
N THR A 205 -7.60 10.74 -9.71
CA THR A 205 -8.21 9.42 -9.94
C THR A 205 -7.35 8.53 -10.83
N ALA A 206 -6.29 9.08 -11.42
CA ALA A 206 -5.33 8.34 -12.21
C ALA A 206 -4.76 7.15 -11.43
N GLN A 207 -4.33 6.12 -12.16
CA GLN A 207 -3.63 4.97 -11.60
C GLN A 207 -2.24 4.87 -12.23
N ALA A 208 -1.28 4.40 -11.46
CA ALA A 208 0.09 4.23 -11.92
C ALA A 208 0.68 2.91 -11.41
N LEU A 209 1.68 2.42 -12.14
CA LEU A 209 2.60 1.39 -11.69
C LEU A 209 3.96 2.01 -11.36
N VAL A 210 4.64 1.42 -10.39
CA VAL A 210 5.99 1.80 -10.00
C VAL A 210 6.95 0.73 -10.47
N VAL A 211 8.02 1.14 -11.15
CA VAL A 211 9.03 0.23 -11.73
C VAL A 211 10.41 0.53 -11.15
N ALA A 212 11.18 -0.50 -10.82
CA ALA A 212 12.55 -0.40 -10.30
C ALA A 212 13.46 -1.47 -10.92
N SER A 213 14.76 -1.34 -10.70
CA SER A 213 15.77 -2.33 -11.10
C SER A 213 15.82 -3.56 -10.18
N THR A 214 15.24 -3.49 -8.99
CA THR A 214 15.17 -4.60 -8.02
C THR A 214 13.72 -5.04 -7.83
N PRO A 215 13.46 -6.35 -7.70
CA PRO A 215 12.09 -6.83 -7.43
C PRO A 215 11.60 -6.40 -6.05
N ALA A 216 10.27 -6.33 -5.89
CA ALA A 216 9.65 -6.10 -4.59
C ALA A 216 9.81 -7.31 -3.68
N ASP A 217 9.85 -7.06 -2.38
CA ASP A 217 9.64 -8.07 -1.35
C ASP A 217 8.14 -8.35 -1.14
N ALA A 218 7.81 -9.58 -0.74
CA ALA A 218 6.43 -9.96 -0.44
C ALA A 218 5.87 -9.18 0.75
N SER A 219 4.55 -8.90 0.73
CA SER A 219 3.86 -8.09 1.74
C SER A 219 2.69 -8.80 2.42
N GLU A 220 2.54 -10.09 2.21
CA GLU A 220 1.44 -10.97 2.66
C GLU A 220 0.14 -10.82 1.84
N GLU A 221 -0.18 -9.61 1.36
CA GLU A 221 -1.30 -9.35 0.46
C GLU A 221 -0.75 -8.70 -0.81
N ASP A 222 -0.45 -9.53 -1.80
CA ASP A 222 0.22 -9.12 -3.02
C ASP A 222 -0.60 -9.43 -4.27
N GLN A 223 -0.29 -8.73 -5.33
CA GLN A 223 -0.67 -9.03 -6.70
C GLN A 223 0.58 -9.07 -7.57
N SER A 224 0.56 -9.89 -8.60
CA SER A 224 1.66 -10.01 -9.56
C SER A 224 1.22 -9.72 -10.96
N LEU A 225 2.09 -9.11 -11.75
CA LEU A 225 1.90 -8.89 -13.17
C LEU A 225 2.76 -9.86 -13.95
N LEU A 226 2.08 -10.64 -14.79
CA LEU A 226 2.66 -11.66 -15.65
C LEU A 226 2.51 -11.24 -17.11
N GLY A 227 3.63 -11.19 -17.83
CA GLY A 227 3.68 -11.02 -19.27
C GLY A 227 3.74 -12.38 -19.95
N LEU A 228 2.96 -12.55 -21.03
CA LEU A 228 2.79 -13.80 -21.75
C LEU A 228 2.65 -13.53 -23.24
N GLU A 229 2.94 -14.54 -24.05
CA GLU A 229 2.60 -14.58 -25.47
C GLU A 229 1.52 -15.65 -25.72
N CYS A 230 0.60 -15.38 -26.64
CA CYS A 230 -0.37 -16.38 -27.14
C CYS A 230 -0.63 -16.17 -28.64
N ASP A 231 -1.34 -17.10 -29.26
CA ASP A 231 -1.83 -16.88 -30.63
C ASP A 231 -2.89 -15.77 -30.66
N SER A 232 -2.89 -14.96 -31.69
CA SER A 232 -3.71 -13.75 -31.77
C SER A 232 -5.23 -14.01 -31.77
N ASP A 233 -5.67 -15.24 -32.11
CA ASP A 233 -7.06 -15.68 -32.11
C ASP A 233 -7.56 -16.24 -30.78
N VAL A 234 -6.67 -16.44 -29.80
CA VAL A 234 -7.06 -16.97 -28.48
C VAL A 234 -7.96 -15.99 -27.72
N SER A 235 -9.07 -16.50 -27.21
CA SER A 235 -10.04 -15.69 -26.46
C SER A 235 -9.59 -15.45 -25.02
N ARG A 236 -10.03 -14.32 -24.44
CA ARG A 236 -9.77 -14.01 -23.01
C ARG A 236 -10.29 -15.11 -22.06
N ALA A 237 -11.45 -15.69 -22.37
CA ALA A 237 -12.03 -16.76 -21.57
C ALA A 237 -11.13 -18.00 -21.53
N ARG A 238 -10.53 -18.37 -22.67
CA ARG A 238 -9.59 -19.48 -22.75
C ARG A 238 -8.30 -19.20 -22.00
N LEU A 239 -7.74 -17.99 -22.12
CA LEU A 239 -6.56 -17.56 -21.36
C LEU A 239 -6.83 -17.62 -19.83
N SER A 240 -8.00 -17.12 -19.40
CA SER A 240 -8.39 -17.17 -17.98
C SER A 240 -8.53 -18.61 -17.47
N SER A 241 -9.10 -19.52 -18.29
CA SER A 241 -9.22 -20.94 -17.93
C SER A 241 -7.86 -21.61 -17.78
N GLU A 242 -6.92 -21.36 -18.68
CA GLU A 242 -5.56 -21.91 -18.62
C GLU A 242 -4.79 -21.42 -17.37
N LEU A 243 -4.89 -20.13 -17.09
CA LEU A 243 -4.28 -19.54 -15.88
C LEU A 243 -4.86 -20.17 -14.61
N SER A 244 -6.19 -20.27 -14.54
CA SER A 244 -6.86 -20.87 -13.38
C SER A 244 -6.52 -22.34 -13.23
N GLY A 245 -6.38 -23.09 -14.33
CA GLY A 245 -5.95 -24.47 -14.35
C GLY A 245 -4.52 -24.67 -13.81
N ALA A 246 -3.65 -23.68 -13.99
CA ALA A 246 -2.31 -23.66 -13.42
C ALA A 246 -2.29 -23.22 -11.94
N GLY A 247 -3.43 -22.81 -11.37
CA GLY A 247 -3.54 -22.28 -10.00
C GLY A 247 -3.21 -20.79 -9.88
N LEU A 248 -3.31 -20.05 -10.98
CA LEU A 248 -3.18 -18.59 -11.02
C LEU A 248 -4.57 -17.98 -11.14
N THR A 249 -4.94 -17.09 -10.22
CA THR A 249 -6.25 -16.42 -10.22
C THR A 249 -6.15 -15.08 -10.94
N PRO A 250 -6.59 -14.97 -12.22
CA PRO A 250 -6.49 -13.73 -12.97
C PRO A 250 -7.52 -12.71 -12.45
N GLN A 251 -7.06 -11.47 -12.22
CA GLN A 251 -7.88 -10.34 -11.77
C GLN A 251 -8.19 -9.41 -12.95
N THR A 252 -7.16 -9.00 -13.68
CA THR A 252 -7.27 -8.17 -14.87
C THR A 252 -6.43 -8.75 -16.00
N MET A 253 -6.81 -8.43 -17.26
CA MET A 253 -6.09 -8.90 -18.44
C MET A 253 -6.16 -7.85 -19.55
N ALA A 254 -5.00 -7.46 -20.07
CA ALA A 254 -4.86 -6.66 -21.26
C ALA A 254 -4.23 -7.51 -22.39
N LEU A 255 -4.83 -7.48 -23.58
CA LEU A 255 -4.31 -8.15 -24.77
C LEU A 255 -3.88 -7.10 -25.79
N LEU A 256 -2.62 -7.18 -26.19
CA LEU A 256 -2.08 -6.37 -27.27
C LEU A 256 -1.95 -7.22 -28.54
N ARG A 257 -2.84 -7.00 -29.50
CA ARG A 257 -2.82 -7.61 -30.82
C ARG A 257 -2.27 -6.61 -31.80
N GLN A 258 -1.20 -6.97 -32.50
CA GLN A 258 -0.67 -6.18 -33.59
C GLN A 258 -1.27 -6.66 -34.90
N GLN A 259 -1.70 -5.73 -35.73
CA GLN A 259 -2.29 -6.06 -37.05
C GLN A 259 -1.29 -6.87 -37.89
N GLY A 260 -1.73 -8.04 -38.38
CA GLY A 260 -0.89 -8.93 -39.19
C GLY A 260 0.07 -9.82 -38.40
N SER A 261 0.14 -9.70 -37.06
CA SER A 261 0.93 -10.59 -36.22
C SER A 261 0.13 -11.84 -35.84
N PRO A 262 0.70 -13.04 -35.96
CA PRO A 262 0.07 -14.26 -35.45
C PRO A 262 0.15 -14.37 -33.94
N VAL A 263 0.95 -13.51 -33.27
CA VAL A 263 1.19 -13.52 -31.82
C VAL A 263 0.61 -12.26 -31.20
N ALA A 264 -0.03 -12.44 -30.03
CA ALA A 264 -0.47 -11.37 -29.16
C ALA A 264 0.34 -11.40 -27.86
N ASN A 265 0.66 -10.23 -27.32
CA ASN A 265 1.20 -10.08 -25.98
C ASN A 265 0.04 -9.92 -24.99
N VAL A 266 0.16 -10.60 -23.84
CA VAL A 266 -0.85 -10.61 -22.78
C VAL A 266 -0.21 -10.10 -21.52
N LEU A 267 -0.81 -9.11 -20.90
CA LEU A 267 -0.51 -8.69 -19.53
C LEU A 267 -1.63 -9.20 -18.62
N VAL A 268 -1.28 -9.96 -17.62
CA VAL A 268 -2.24 -10.50 -16.65
C VAL A 268 -1.85 -10.09 -15.27
N GLU A 269 -2.79 -9.55 -14.51
CA GLU A 269 -2.68 -9.36 -13.08
C GLU A 269 -3.26 -10.59 -12.38
N VAL A 270 -2.49 -11.22 -11.51
CA VAL A 270 -2.89 -12.41 -10.75
C VAL A 270 -2.75 -12.18 -9.26
N GLU A 271 -3.57 -12.88 -8.48
CA GLU A 271 -3.53 -12.83 -7.03
C GLU A 271 -2.28 -13.51 -6.48
N GLY A 272 -1.70 -12.90 -5.45
CA GLY A 272 -0.55 -13.39 -4.72
C GLY A 272 0.79 -12.94 -5.28
N TYR A 273 1.84 -13.19 -4.50
CA TYR A 273 3.22 -12.94 -4.88
C TYR A 273 3.73 -14.06 -5.80
N LEU A 274 4.34 -13.69 -6.93
CA LEU A 274 5.02 -14.60 -7.84
C LEU A 274 6.52 -14.28 -7.88
N SER A 275 7.35 -15.30 -7.77
CA SER A 275 8.76 -15.26 -8.14
C SER A 275 8.97 -15.86 -9.55
N ASP A 276 10.13 -15.62 -10.14
CA ASP A 276 10.46 -16.16 -11.48
C ASP A 276 10.48 -17.70 -11.54
N ASP A 277 10.74 -18.35 -10.42
CA ASP A 277 10.80 -19.79 -10.23
C ASP A 277 9.50 -20.40 -9.67
N ASP A 278 8.40 -19.64 -9.67
CA ASP A 278 7.12 -20.14 -9.14
C ASP A 278 6.67 -21.39 -9.91
N PRO A 279 6.42 -22.51 -9.22
CA PRO A 279 6.08 -23.79 -9.87
C PRO A 279 4.77 -23.75 -10.66
N ARG A 280 3.90 -22.77 -10.43
CA ARG A 280 2.65 -22.57 -11.20
C ARG A 280 2.93 -22.14 -12.63
N LEU A 281 4.05 -21.44 -12.89
CA LEU A 281 4.44 -21.02 -14.23
C LEU A 281 4.76 -22.20 -15.14
N SER A 282 5.34 -23.26 -14.61
CA SER A 282 5.63 -24.50 -15.37
C SER A 282 4.39 -25.32 -15.73
N LYS A 283 3.25 -25.04 -15.09
CA LYS A 283 1.96 -25.71 -15.36
C LYS A 283 1.13 -25.02 -16.44
N LEU A 284 1.59 -23.85 -16.92
CA LEU A 284 0.92 -23.16 -18.02
C LEU A 284 0.97 -24.01 -19.30
N GLY A 285 -0.19 -24.17 -19.92
CA GLY A 285 -0.31 -24.96 -21.17
C GLY A 285 0.38 -24.28 -22.35
N SER A 286 0.53 -25.02 -23.45
CA SER A 286 1.22 -24.56 -24.68
C SER A 286 0.60 -23.32 -25.33
N ILE A 287 -0.61 -22.97 -24.95
CA ILE A 287 -1.32 -21.78 -25.44
C ILE A 287 -0.69 -20.49 -24.88
N LEU A 288 -0.15 -20.54 -23.65
CA LEU A 288 0.51 -19.44 -22.95
C LEU A 288 2.02 -19.66 -23.01
N ARG A 289 2.67 -18.89 -23.86
CA ARG A 289 4.11 -19.02 -24.12
C ARG A 289 4.89 -17.93 -23.41
N ARG A 290 6.15 -18.22 -23.10
CA ARG A 290 7.14 -17.29 -22.52
C ARG A 290 6.61 -16.53 -21.31
N PRO A 291 6.20 -17.22 -20.24
CA PRO A 291 5.77 -16.54 -19.04
C PRO A 291 6.96 -15.76 -18.42
N ILE A 292 6.75 -14.47 -18.21
CA ILE A 292 7.73 -13.57 -17.58
C ILE A 292 7.02 -12.85 -16.44
N VAL A 293 7.51 -13.02 -15.21
CA VAL A 293 7.02 -12.24 -14.07
C VAL A 293 7.55 -10.82 -14.20
N LEU A 294 6.70 -9.88 -14.56
CA LEU A 294 7.06 -8.46 -14.67
C LEU A 294 7.23 -7.80 -13.31
N GLY A 295 6.73 -8.42 -12.28
CA GLY A 295 6.90 -8.02 -10.89
C GLY A 295 5.67 -8.26 -10.04
N SER A 296 5.84 -8.00 -8.74
CA SER A 296 4.80 -8.15 -7.73
C SER A 296 4.71 -6.90 -6.88
N TYR A 297 3.55 -6.62 -6.31
CA TYR A 297 3.35 -5.44 -5.49
C TYR A 297 2.26 -5.67 -4.43
N ALA A 298 2.40 -4.95 -3.33
CA ALA A 298 1.40 -4.94 -2.27
C ALA A 298 0.05 -4.41 -2.77
N VAL A 299 -1.02 -5.14 -2.50
CA VAL A 299 -2.39 -4.70 -2.82
C VAL A 299 -2.67 -3.35 -2.17
N PRO A 300 -3.15 -2.34 -2.92
CA PRO A 300 -3.56 -1.06 -2.34
C PRO A 300 -4.61 -1.24 -1.25
N ILE A 301 -4.48 -0.47 -0.17
CA ILE A 301 -5.37 -0.57 0.98
C ILE A 301 -6.73 0.03 0.63
N ALA A 302 -7.78 -0.78 0.72
CA ALA A 302 -9.15 -0.30 0.71
C ALA A 302 -9.51 0.18 2.11
N GLY A 303 -9.52 1.49 2.32
CA GLY A 303 -10.05 2.07 3.55
C GLY A 303 -11.52 1.72 3.68
N GLY A 304 -11.84 0.81 4.58
CA GLY A 304 -13.23 0.53 4.94
C GLY A 304 -13.83 1.80 5.54
N GLY A 305 -14.86 2.36 4.91
CA GLY A 305 -15.74 3.29 5.58
C GLY A 305 -16.36 2.57 6.77
N ARG A 306 -15.97 2.93 7.98
CA ARG A 306 -16.76 2.78 9.20
C ARG A 306 -17.34 4.10 9.54
#